data_75f20c0047fc425c748a5efdf3a275d3
#
_entry.id   75f20c0047fc425c748a5efdf3a275d3
#
_cell.length_a   1.000
_cell.length_b   1.000
_cell.length_c   1.000
_cell.angle_alpha   90.00
_cell.angle_beta   90.00
_cell.angle_gamma   90.00
#
_symmetry.space_group_name_H-M   'P 1'
#
loop_
_entity.id
_entity.type
_entity.pdbx_description
1 polymer ?
#
loop_
_entity_poly.entity_id
_entity_poly.type
_entity_poly.pdbx_seq_one_letter_code
_entity_poly.pdbx_strand_id
1 'polypeptide(L)' 'MKRYEKIRELREDAELSQRVLAEYLCVRQRTYSGYETGEIRIPIDAVIKLAKLYGVSIEYILGLTRERIIPRADIRSP' A
#
# COMPACT_ATOMS: atom_id res chain seq x y z
N MET A 1 14.79 9.81 5.26
CA MET A 1 13.81 8.82 5.61
C MET A 1 12.83 8.58 4.49
N LYS A 2 12.57 7.33 4.24
CA LYS A 2 11.70 7.00 3.14
C LYS A 2 10.23 7.02 3.54
N ARG A 3 9.43 7.65 2.72
CA ARG A 3 8.01 7.66 2.94
C ARG A 3 7.34 6.81 1.92
N TYR A 4 6.22 6.26 2.30
CA TYR A 4 5.43 5.47 1.37
C TYR A 4 4.27 6.33 0.90
N GLU A 5 4.59 7.35 0.12
CA GLU A 5 3.59 8.30 -0.35
C GLU A 5 2.54 7.63 -1.22
N LYS A 6 2.91 6.52 -1.86
CA LYS A 6 1.95 5.84 -2.71
C LYS A 6 0.77 5.31 -1.92
N ILE A 7 1.01 4.78 -0.71
CA ILE A 7 -0.13 4.25 0.04
C ILE A 7 -1.04 5.37 0.50
N ARG A 8 -0.49 6.54 0.78
CA ARG A 8 -1.33 7.68 1.13
C ARG A 8 -2.15 8.11 -0.07
N GLU A 9 -1.52 8.22 -1.24
CA GLU A 9 -2.22 8.62 -2.45
C GLU A 9 -3.34 7.64 -2.78
N LEU A 10 -3.04 6.35 -2.67
CA LEU A 10 -4.05 5.34 -2.97
C LEU A 10 -5.21 5.43 -1.99
N ARG A 11 -4.90 5.67 -0.73
CA ARG A 11 -5.95 5.78 0.26
C ARG A 11 -6.83 7.00 -0.01
N GLU A 12 -6.22 8.13 -0.33
CA GLU A 12 -6.97 9.34 -0.58
C GLU A 12 -7.79 9.22 -1.85
N ASP A 13 -7.23 8.60 -2.88
CA ASP A 13 -7.97 8.38 -4.12
C ASP A 13 -9.19 7.50 -3.90
N ALA A 14 -9.08 6.55 -2.99
CA ALA A 14 -10.19 5.67 -2.67
C ALA A 14 -11.14 6.27 -1.63
N GLU A 15 -10.81 7.47 -1.14
CA GLU A 15 -11.61 8.17 -0.15
C GLU A 15 -11.77 7.38 1.14
N LEU A 16 -10.68 6.73 1.55
CA LEU A 16 -10.68 5.95 2.78
C LEU A 16 -9.93 6.71 3.86
N SER A 17 -10.37 6.52 5.10
CA SER A 17 -9.68 7.13 6.23
C SER A 17 -8.54 6.25 6.69
N GLN A 18 -7.63 6.84 7.46
CA GLN A 18 -6.56 6.06 8.05
C GLN A 18 -7.11 5.01 9.01
N ARG A 19 -8.20 5.34 9.69
CA ARG A 19 -8.80 4.39 10.62
C ARG A 19 -9.27 3.13 9.90
N VAL A 20 -9.88 3.30 8.74
CA VAL A 20 -10.35 2.16 7.97
C VAL A 20 -9.19 1.27 7.56
N LEU A 21 -8.10 1.89 7.10
CA LEU A 21 -6.94 1.11 6.71
C LEU A 21 -6.30 0.42 7.91
N ALA A 22 -6.27 1.09 9.04
CA ALA A 22 -5.74 0.46 10.25
C ALA A 22 -6.54 -0.77 10.61
N GLU A 23 -7.86 -0.67 10.52
CA GLU A 23 -8.71 -1.81 10.80
C GLU A 23 -8.49 -2.93 9.80
N TYR A 24 -8.35 -2.57 8.54
CA TYR A 24 -8.11 -3.56 7.50
C TYR A 24 -6.82 -4.32 7.75
N LEU A 25 -5.79 -3.61 8.20
CA LEU A 25 -4.49 -4.22 8.47
C LEU A 25 -4.37 -4.77 9.88
N CYS A 26 -5.40 -4.60 10.72
CA CYS A 26 -5.40 -5.08 12.09
C CYS A 26 -4.29 -4.44 12.92
N VAL A 27 -4.09 -3.15 12.72
CA VAL A 27 -3.11 -2.39 13.49
C VAL A 27 -3.79 -1.16 14.07
N ARG A 28 -3.11 -0.48 14.97
CA ARG A 28 -3.62 0.76 15.51
C ARG A 28 -3.51 1.86 14.47
N GLN A 29 -4.39 2.85 14.56
CA GLN A 29 -4.34 3.95 13.62
C GLN A 29 -3.00 4.67 13.67
N ARG A 30 -2.43 4.81 14.85
CA ARG A 30 -1.12 5.42 15.00
C ARG A 30 -0.07 4.64 14.20
N THR A 31 -0.14 3.32 14.27
CA THR A 31 0.79 2.48 13.54
C THR A 31 0.62 2.68 12.05
N TYR A 32 -0.62 2.67 11.58
CA TYR A 32 -0.84 2.87 10.15
C TYR A 32 -0.35 4.25 9.71
N SER A 33 -0.62 5.27 10.53
CA SER A 33 -0.15 6.61 10.21
C SER A 33 1.37 6.63 10.09
N GLY A 34 2.05 5.89 10.95
CA GLY A 34 3.50 5.79 10.87
C GLY A 34 3.98 5.13 9.60
N TYR A 35 3.18 4.23 9.03
CA TYR A 35 3.53 3.63 7.74
C TYR A 35 3.55 4.70 6.64
N GLU A 36 2.57 5.59 6.66
CA GLU A 36 2.49 6.61 5.61
C GLU A 36 3.61 7.62 5.72
N THR A 37 4.00 7.96 6.95
CA THR A 37 5.05 8.97 7.14
C THR A 37 6.44 8.39 7.05
N GLY A 38 6.57 7.08 7.13
CA GLY A 38 7.87 6.45 7.13
C GLY A 38 8.49 6.33 8.51
N GLU A 39 7.77 6.75 9.56
CA GLU A 39 8.28 6.60 10.91
C GLU A 39 8.32 5.16 11.34
N ILE A 40 7.41 4.36 10.83
CA ILE A 40 7.32 2.96 11.15
C ILE A 40 7.48 2.18 9.86
N ARG A 41 8.37 1.19 9.86
CA ARG A 41 8.57 0.38 8.68
C ARG A 41 7.35 -0.50 8.46
N ILE A 42 6.83 -0.46 7.24
CA ILE A 42 5.65 -1.27 6.93
C ILE A 42 6.09 -2.72 6.68
N PRO A 43 5.45 -3.69 7.35
CA PRO A 43 5.81 -5.09 7.12
C PRO A 43 5.35 -5.54 5.73
N ILE A 44 6.04 -6.54 5.21
CA ILE A 44 5.73 -7.00 3.86
C ILE A 44 4.30 -7.55 3.78
N ASP A 45 3.82 -8.16 4.86
CA ASP A 45 2.45 -8.66 4.86
C ASP A 45 1.44 -7.54 4.63
N ALA A 46 1.69 -6.39 5.24
CA ALA A 46 0.80 -5.25 5.05
C ALA A 46 0.89 -4.72 3.63
N VAL A 47 2.10 -4.70 3.06
CA VAL A 47 2.27 -4.26 1.68
C VAL A 47 1.47 -5.16 0.75
N ILE A 48 1.54 -6.46 0.96
CA ILE A 48 0.80 -7.40 0.12
C ILE A 48 -0.69 -7.17 0.23
N LYS A 49 -1.18 -6.97 1.46
CA LYS A 49 -2.61 -6.71 1.64
C LYS A 49 -3.05 -5.45 0.95
N LEU A 50 -2.24 -4.40 1.04
CA LEU A 50 -2.58 -3.14 0.39
C LEU A 50 -2.55 -3.27 -1.13
N ALA A 51 -1.58 -4.03 -1.64
CA ALA A 51 -1.50 -4.24 -3.08
C ALA A 51 -2.77 -4.91 -3.59
N LYS A 52 -3.25 -5.90 -2.84
CA LYS A 52 -4.48 -6.59 -3.22
C LYS A 52 -5.70 -5.69 -3.10
N LEU A 53 -5.74 -4.90 -2.05
CA LEU A 53 -6.88 -4.02 -1.83
C LEU A 53 -7.02 -3.02 -2.96
N TYR A 54 -5.92 -2.44 -3.37
CA TYR A 54 -5.95 -1.38 -4.38
C TYR A 54 -5.77 -1.89 -5.80
N GLY A 55 -5.44 -3.16 -5.97
CA GLY A 55 -5.24 -3.71 -7.30
C GLY A 55 -3.99 -3.18 -7.96
N VAL A 56 -2.95 -2.95 -7.19
CA VAL A 56 -1.69 -2.44 -7.72
C VAL A 56 -0.57 -3.42 -7.38
N SER A 57 0.58 -3.23 -7.99
CA SER A 57 1.71 -4.10 -7.73
C SER A 57 2.40 -3.70 -6.44
N ILE A 58 3.10 -4.64 -5.85
CA ILE A 58 3.92 -4.38 -4.68
C ILE A 58 5.01 -3.37 -5.04
N GLU A 59 5.58 -3.52 -6.23
CA GLU A 59 6.61 -2.61 -6.70
C GLU A 59 6.13 -1.17 -6.76
N TYR A 60 4.88 -0.99 -7.17
CA TYR A 60 4.33 0.35 -7.22
C TYR A 60 4.28 0.96 -5.81
N ILE A 61 3.82 0.17 -4.84
CA ILE A 61 3.72 0.65 -3.47
C ILE A 61 5.10 1.01 -2.93
N LEU A 62 6.10 0.21 -3.28
CA LEU A 62 7.45 0.44 -2.80
C LEU A 62 8.19 1.52 -3.57
N GLY A 63 7.56 2.06 -4.62
CA GLY A 63 8.18 3.13 -5.39
C GLY A 63 9.19 2.65 -6.40
N LEU A 64 9.15 1.38 -6.75
CA LEU A 64 10.11 0.81 -7.69
C LEU A 64 9.66 0.90 -9.13
N THR A 65 8.41 1.23 -9.36
CA THR A 65 7.87 1.36 -10.70
C THR A 65 6.81 2.44 -10.70
N ARG A 66 6.55 3.02 -11.85
CA ARG A 66 5.47 3.98 -12.01
C ARG A 66 4.18 3.31 -12.45
N GLU A 67 4.25 2.05 -12.80
CA GLU A 67 3.06 1.35 -13.26
C GLU A 67 2.25 0.91 -12.07
N ARG A 68 1.03 1.41 -12.03
CA ARG A 68 0.14 1.19 -10.91
C ARG A 68 -0.50 -0.17 -10.93
N ILE A 69 -0.85 -0.63 -12.11
CA ILE A 69 -1.63 -1.85 -12.28
C ILE A 69 -0.72 -3.02 -12.58
N ILE A 70 -1.01 -4.15 -11.96
CA ILE A 70 -0.26 -5.36 -12.25
C ILE A 70 -0.49 -5.75 -13.70
N PRO A 71 0.56 -5.91 -14.51
CA PRO A 71 0.38 -6.26 -15.90
C PRO A 71 -0.28 -7.63 -16.02
N ARG A 72 -1.26 -7.71 -16.89
CA ARG A 72 -1.97 -8.95 -17.05
C ARG A 72 -1.11 -10.03 -17.68
N ALA A 73 -0.24 -9.62 -18.52
CA ALA A 73 0.62 -10.58 -19.21
C ALA A 73 1.45 -11.40 -18.23
N ASP A 74 1.71 -10.81 -17.09
CA ASP A 74 2.51 -11.51 -16.10
C ASP A 74 1.76 -12.60 -15.43
N ILE A 75 0.47 -12.53 -15.55
CA ILE A 75 -0.33 -13.42 -14.82
C ILE A 75 -0.38 -14.73 -15.45
N ARG A 76 -0.21 -14.77 -16.69
CA ARG A 76 -0.48 -15.85 -17.21
C ARG A 76 0.38 -16.46 -17.78
N SER A 77 0.84 -16.72 -18.05
CA SER A 77 1.59 -17.24 -18.43
C SER A 77 1.58 -18.29 -18.54
N PRO A 78 1.65 -18.90 -18.85
CA PRO A 78 1.62 -19.97 -19.00
C PRO A 78 2.13 -20.70 -19.28
#